data_8131e95f2bc98de8352dbc7a428dd085
#
_entry.id   8131e95f2bc98de8352dbc7a428dd085
#
_cell.length_a   1.000
_cell.length_b   1.000
_cell.length_c   1.000
_cell.angle_alpha   90.00
_cell.angle_beta   90.00
_cell.angle_gamma   90.00
#
_symmetry.space_group_name_H-M   'P 1'
#
loop_
_entity.id
_entity.type
_entity.pdbx_description
1 polymer ?
#
loop_
_entity_poly.entity_id
_entity_poly.type
_entity_poly.pdbx_seq_one_letter_code
_entity_poly.pdbx_strand_id
1 'polypeptide(L)' 'MKPKVEVETISEREHVLKVDGEIIGVSKTQHDALFHKHFLDRKFDEAFKAGRESMKADT' A
#
# COMPACT_ATOMS: atom_id res chain seq x y z
N MET A 1 3.94 -11.82 6.17
CA MET A 1 2.94 -10.83 6.59
C MET A 1 2.76 -9.74 5.53
N LYS A 2 1.52 -9.33 5.35
CA LYS A 2 1.21 -8.27 4.40
C LYS A 2 1.72 -6.92 4.92
N PRO A 3 2.42 -6.12 4.09
CA PRO A 3 2.85 -4.78 4.52
C PRO A 3 1.67 -3.89 4.88
N LYS A 4 1.86 -3.02 5.85
CA LYS A 4 0.82 -2.09 6.28
C LYS A 4 0.95 -0.79 5.51
N VAL A 5 -0.10 -0.42 4.77
CA VAL A 5 -0.14 0.82 4.00
C VAL A 5 -0.93 1.87 4.77
N GLU A 6 -0.34 3.04 4.95
CA GLU A 6 -0.95 4.14 5.68
C GLU A 6 -0.81 5.46 4.93
N VAL A 7 -1.76 6.36 5.14
CA VAL A 7 -1.69 7.73 4.62
C VAL A 7 -1.66 8.68 5.79
N GLU A 8 -0.67 9.57 5.81
CA GLU A 8 -0.54 10.59 6.84
C GLU A 8 -0.67 11.97 6.19
N THR A 9 -1.58 12.80 6.72
CA THR A 9 -1.79 14.15 6.24
C THR A 9 -0.89 15.10 7.00
N ILE A 10 0.04 15.75 6.30
CA ILE A 10 0.97 16.73 6.89
C ILE A 10 0.38 18.12 6.77
N SER A 11 -0.24 18.46 5.64
CA SER A 11 -0.90 19.73 5.39
C SER A 11 -2.04 19.52 4.40
N GLU A 12 -2.77 20.59 4.09
CA GLU A 12 -3.91 20.54 3.15
C GLU A 12 -3.50 20.04 1.77
N ARG A 13 -2.25 20.24 1.37
CA ARG A 13 -1.75 19.86 0.05
C ARG A 13 -0.62 18.85 0.12
N GLU A 14 -0.43 18.23 1.27
CA GLU A 14 0.67 17.29 1.43
C GLU A 14 0.21 16.08 2.21
N HIS A 15 0.09 14.97 1.51
CA HIS A 15 -0.30 13.69 2.07
C HIS A 15 0.79 12.69 1.76
N VAL A 16 1.28 12.02 2.78
CA VAL A 16 2.39 11.07 2.66
C VAL A 16 1.86 9.66 2.70
N LEU A 17 2.33 8.85 1.74
CA LEU A 17 2.00 7.43 1.70
C LEU A 17 3.13 6.64 2.32
N LYS A 18 2.81 5.85 3.34
CA LYS A 18 3.78 5.05 4.07
C LYS A 18 3.48 3.56 3.96
N VAL A 19 4.52 2.77 3.83
CA VAL A 19 4.44 1.31 3.89
C VAL A 19 5.37 0.85 5.00
N ASP A 20 4.81 0.21 6.03
CA ASP A 20 5.53 -0.24 7.22
C ASP A 20 6.33 0.88 7.89
N GLY A 21 5.78 2.09 7.90
CA GLY A 21 6.43 3.25 8.49
C GLY A 21 7.41 3.97 7.59
N GLU A 22 7.67 3.46 6.39
CA GLU A 22 8.57 4.07 5.43
C GLU A 22 7.81 4.90 4.40
N ILE A 23 8.26 6.13 4.17
CA ILE A 23 7.63 7.02 3.20
C ILE A 23 7.99 6.57 1.79
N ILE A 24 6.98 6.23 0.98
CA ILE A 24 7.20 5.78 -0.40
C ILE A 24 6.69 6.78 -1.44
N GLY A 25 5.90 7.76 -1.03
CA GLY A 25 5.38 8.75 -1.96
C GLY A 25 4.68 9.89 -1.25
N VAL A 26 4.45 10.97 -1.99
CA VAL A 26 3.74 12.15 -1.52
C VAL A 26 2.68 12.52 -2.54
N SER A 27 1.46 12.79 -2.07
CA SER A 27 0.34 13.20 -2.91
C SER A 27 -0.13 14.59 -2.52
N LYS A 28 -0.61 15.35 -3.50
CA LYS A 28 -1.08 16.73 -3.28
C LYS A 28 -2.52 16.80 -2.79
N THR A 29 -3.31 15.75 -3.04
CA THR A 29 -4.71 15.69 -2.64
C THR A 29 -4.97 14.42 -1.84
N GLN A 30 -5.94 14.48 -0.95
CA GLN A 30 -6.36 13.34 -0.16
C GLN A 30 -6.91 12.24 -1.06
N HIS A 31 -7.64 12.61 -2.10
CA HIS A 31 -8.22 11.66 -3.06
C HIS A 31 -7.12 10.83 -3.73
N ASP A 32 -6.06 11.48 -4.21
CA ASP A 32 -4.94 10.79 -4.83
C ASP A 32 -4.22 9.87 -3.84
N ALA A 33 -4.03 10.34 -2.61
CA ALA A 33 -3.38 9.54 -1.57
C ALA A 33 -4.18 8.28 -1.28
N LEU A 34 -5.49 8.39 -1.14
CA LEU A 34 -6.37 7.24 -0.90
C LEU A 34 -6.39 6.29 -2.10
N PHE A 35 -6.38 6.83 -3.30
CA PHE A 35 -6.32 6.02 -4.51
C PHE A 35 -5.04 5.18 -4.54
N HIS A 36 -3.89 5.79 -4.25
CA HIS A 36 -2.62 5.09 -4.21
C HIS A 36 -2.58 4.05 -3.09
N LYS A 37 -3.17 4.38 -1.95
CA LYS A 37 -3.28 3.43 -0.83
C LYS A 37 -4.05 2.18 -1.25
N HIS A 38 -5.20 2.34 -1.87
CA HIS A 38 -6.01 1.22 -2.34
C HIS A 38 -5.27 0.40 -3.39
N PHE A 39 -4.59 1.07 -4.31
CA PHE A 39 -3.83 0.42 -5.36
C PHE A 39 -2.73 -0.46 -4.77
N LEU A 40 -1.96 0.08 -3.83
CA LEU A 40 -0.89 -0.67 -3.18
C LEU A 40 -1.41 -1.82 -2.33
N ASP A 41 -2.47 -1.58 -1.58
CA ASP A 41 -3.12 -2.61 -0.76
C ASP A 41 -3.55 -3.78 -1.63
N ARG A 42 -4.16 -3.49 -2.77
CA ARG A 42 -4.59 -4.51 -3.71
C ARG A 42 -3.41 -5.28 -4.31
N LYS A 43 -2.33 -4.56 -4.65
CA LYS A 43 -1.12 -5.17 -5.18
C LYS A 43 -0.48 -6.12 -4.18
N PHE A 44 -0.38 -5.70 -2.93
CA PHE A 44 0.17 -6.55 -1.88
C PHE A 44 -0.71 -7.76 -1.61
N ASP A 45 -2.03 -7.58 -1.66
CA ASP A 45 -2.98 -8.68 -1.50
C ASP A 45 -2.81 -9.72 -2.60
N GLU A 46 -2.71 -9.28 -3.85
CA GLU A 46 -2.51 -10.17 -4.99
C GLU A 46 -1.17 -10.91 -4.89
N ALA A 47 -0.12 -10.19 -4.51
CA ALA A 47 1.20 -10.80 -4.35
C ALA A 47 1.19 -11.83 -3.22
N PHE A 48 0.51 -11.53 -2.11
CA PHE A 48 0.40 -12.44 -0.99
C PHE A 48 -0.35 -13.72 -1.38
N LYS A 49 -1.46 -13.57 -2.10
CA LYS A 49 -2.25 -14.71 -2.58
C LYS A 49 -1.46 -15.56 -3.57
N ALA A 50 -0.78 -14.92 -4.50
CA ALA A 50 0.03 -15.63 -5.48
C ALA A 50 1.14 -16.43 -4.79
N GLY A 51 1.77 -15.85 -3.78
CA GLY A 51 2.77 -16.54 -2.99
C GLY A 51 2.21 -17.76 -2.27
N ARG A 52 1.01 -17.62 -1.69
CA ARG A 52 0.34 -18.73 -1.01
C ARG A 52 -0.02 -19.86 -1.97
N GLU A 53 -0.58 -19.51 -3.13
CA GLU A 53 -0.95 -20.52 -4.14
C GLU A 53 0.28 -21.24 -4.67
N SER A 54 1.37 -20.51 -4.88
CA SER A 54 2.62 -21.10 -5.32
C SER A 54 3.15 -22.10 -4.30
N MET A 55 3.07 -21.79 -3.01
CA MET A 55 3.47 -22.71 -1.95
C MET A 55 2.60 -23.95 -1.91
N LYS A 56 1.29 -23.81 -2.15
CA LYS A 56 0.38 -24.94 -2.20
C LYS A 56 0.68 -25.85 -3.39
N ALA A 57 1.05 -25.25 -4.53
CA ALA A 57 1.35 -26.03 -5.72
C ALA A 57 2.60 -26.90 -5.56
N ASP A 58 3.52 -26.49 -4.71
CA ASP A 58 4.75 -27.23 -4.45
C ASP A 58 4.57 -28.39 -3.46
N THR A 59 3.43 -28.48 -2.85
CA THR A 59 3.13 -29.58 -1.93
C THR A 59 2.13 -30.56 -2.55
#